data_8747c9806d73ce27c83eaadca4580e08
#
_entry.id   8747c9806d73ce27c83eaadca4580e08
#
_cell.length_a   1.000
_cell.length_b   1.000
_cell.length_c   1.000
_cell.angle_alpha   90.00
_cell.angle_beta   90.00
_cell.angle_gamma   90.00
#
_symmetry.space_group_name_H-M   'P 1'
#
loop_
_entity.id
_entity.type
_entity.pdbx_description
1 polymer ?
#
loop_
_entity_poly.entity_id
_entity_poly.type
_entity_poly.pdbx_seq_one_letter_code
_entity_poly.pdbx_strand_id
1 'polypeptide(L)'
;MTILQAAADLRARRVSSAELTTDSLARIRRAQPALNAYLTVTEDLALSQAAQADAELAAGKDRGPLHGIPIAYKDLFFTRGIRTTAGSRVYSDFVPEHDAAVVERLNAAGAVNTGKLNQHELAYGITSANPHYGPVRNPWNAAHSPGGSSGGSGAAVAAGLVFAAMGTDTGGSIRIPAGFCGTVGLKPTYGRVSRYGVFPLGYSLDHMGPLTASVRDAALVLNAIAGYDPRDPGSSHREVPDFLPPTNVSVRSLRIGVSENFYFDVVDPEVESAVRSALARAESLGAELHPVRVPDVDALNTVARIILLAEASATIQPHLANRSKFGADVLALFDQGRLISAVDYIDAQRLRRRIRAEFNQLWRRVDCLATPTTPTTSPRIGENTIQIAGRTEDVRLLTTRFMRGINALGFPALSIPCGLSGAQLPVGLQLIAPPFREDVILTLGAALEDSGLTVPDPPPTY
;
A
#
# COMPACT_ATOMS: atom_id res chain seq x y z
N MET A 1 9.64 -10.98 -13.27
CA MET A 1 8.75 -12.18 -13.25
C MET A 1 7.54 -11.86 -12.38
N THR A 2 6.30 -12.15 -12.84
CA THR A 2 5.06 -11.97 -12.06
C THR A 2 4.73 -13.22 -11.24
N ILE A 3 3.80 -13.10 -10.28
CA ILE A 3 3.27 -14.26 -9.53
C ILE A 3 2.67 -15.30 -10.49
N LEU A 4 1.90 -14.85 -11.50
CA LEU A 4 1.30 -15.76 -12.49
C LEU A 4 2.36 -16.54 -13.27
N GLN A 5 3.43 -15.88 -13.69
CA GLN A 5 4.55 -16.55 -14.38
C GLN A 5 5.26 -17.55 -13.47
N ALA A 6 5.61 -17.14 -12.25
CA ALA A 6 6.25 -18.01 -11.27
C ALA A 6 5.36 -19.23 -10.93
N ALA A 7 4.06 -19.00 -10.73
CA ALA A 7 3.09 -20.07 -10.47
C ALA A 7 2.98 -21.07 -11.64
N ALA A 8 3.01 -20.58 -12.88
CA ALA A 8 3.03 -21.45 -14.07
C ALA A 8 4.32 -22.26 -14.19
N ASP A 9 5.47 -21.64 -13.85
CA ASP A 9 6.78 -22.30 -13.87
C ASP A 9 6.91 -23.39 -12.81
N LEU A 10 6.39 -23.14 -11.58
CA LEU A 10 6.31 -24.11 -10.51
C LEU A 10 5.49 -25.35 -10.92
N ARG A 11 4.30 -25.16 -11.51
CA ARG A 11 3.43 -26.25 -11.97
C ARG A 11 4.03 -27.04 -13.12
N ALA A 12 4.73 -26.36 -14.01
CA ALA A 12 5.47 -26.99 -15.12
C ALA A 12 6.80 -27.60 -14.66
N ARG A 13 7.17 -27.50 -13.37
CA ARG A 13 8.44 -27.95 -12.80
C ARG A 13 9.68 -27.36 -13.52
N ARG A 14 9.54 -26.14 -14.08
CA ARG A 14 10.67 -25.39 -14.65
C ARG A 14 11.50 -24.72 -13.57
N VAL A 15 10.91 -24.47 -12.41
CA VAL A 15 11.55 -23.96 -11.21
C VAL A 15 10.87 -24.59 -10.00
N SER A 16 11.56 -24.74 -8.89
CA SER A 16 11.01 -25.13 -7.59
C SER A 16 10.78 -23.92 -6.69
N SER A 17 9.92 -24.06 -5.69
CA SER A 17 9.72 -23.04 -4.64
C SER A 17 11.01 -22.82 -3.85
N ALA A 18 11.78 -23.89 -3.61
CA ALA A 18 13.09 -23.80 -2.95
C ALA A 18 14.08 -22.95 -3.76
N GLU A 19 14.11 -23.08 -5.09
CA GLU A 19 14.95 -22.23 -5.95
C GLU A 19 14.51 -20.78 -5.95
N LEU A 20 13.20 -20.49 -6.10
CA LEU A 20 12.65 -19.12 -6.04
C LEU A 20 12.95 -18.46 -4.68
N THR A 21 12.80 -19.22 -3.59
CA THR A 21 13.04 -18.74 -2.23
C THR A 21 14.52 -18.48 -1.99
N THR A 22 15.40 -19.39 -2.43
CA THR A 22 16.86 -19.23 -2.31
C THR A 22 17.34 -18.00 -3.08
N ASP A 23 16.84 -17.77 -4.30
CA ASP A 23 17.16 -16.58 -5.08
C ASP A 23 16.65 -15.30 -4.40
N SER A 24 15.41 -15.31 -3.90
CA SER A 24 14.84 -14.21 -3.12
C SER A 24 15.72 -13.86 -1.89
N LEU A 25 16.08 -14.86 -1.08
CA LEU A 25 16.95 -14.68 0.11
C LEU A 25 18.34 -14.16 -0.27
N ALA A 26 18.91 -14.62 -1.37
CA ALA A 26 20.20 -14.13 -1.87
C ALA A 26 20.11 -12.65 -2.29
N ARG A 27 19.06 -12.25 -3.00
CA ARG A 27 18.79 -10.84 -3.35
C ARG A 27 18.58 -10.00 -2.11
N ILE A 28 17.78 -10.46 -1.13
CA ILE A 28 17.56 -9.77 0.16
C ILE A 28 18.91 -9.52 0.84
N ARG A 29 19.75 -10.53 0.98
CA ARG A 29 21.06 -10.43 1.66
C ARG A 29 21.97 -9.41 0.96
N ARG A 30 21.97 -9.37 -0.36
CA ARG A 30 22.77 -8.42 -1.15
C ARG A 30 22.25 -6.99 -1.05
N ALA A 31 20.91 -6.79 -1.13
CA ALA A 31 20.28 -5.46 -1.16
C ALA A 31 20.13 -4.82 0.23
N GLN A 32 20.04 -5.61 1.30
CA GLN A 32 19.74 -5.14 2.65
C GLN A 32 20.67 -4.02 3.15
N PRO A 33 22.01 -4.06 2.95
CA PRO A 33 22.89 -2.99 3.40
C PRO A 33 22.62 -1.64 2.74
N ALA A 34 22.16 -1.64 1.49
CA ALA A 34 21.87 -0.43 0.74
C ALA A 34 20.44 0.08 0.98
N LEU A 35 19.45 -0.82 1.03
CA LEU A 35 18.03 -0.45 1.09
C LEU A 35 17.45 -0.41 2.50
N ASN A 36 17.97 -1.21 3.42
CA ASN A 36 17.44 -1.38 4.78
C ASN A 36 15.94 -1.72 4.78
N ALA A 37 15.51 -2.58 3.84
CA ALA A 37 14.10 -2.90 3.62
C ALA A 37 13.53 -3.89 4.64
N TYR A 38 14.38 -4.72 5.29
CA TYR A 38 13.97 -5.73 6.26
C TYR A 38 14.39 -5.37 7.69
N LEU A 39 13.57 -5.75 8.67
CA LEU A 39 13.93 -5.76 10.10
C LEU A 39 14.26 -7.18 10.58
N THR A 40 13.61 -8.19 10.00
CA THR A 40 13.87 -9.60 10.32
C THR A 40 13.73 -10.41 9.04
N VAL A 41 14.74 -11.19 8.70
CA VAL A 41 14.69 -12.20 7.63
C VAL A 41 14.43 -13.56 8.27
N THR A 42 13.48 -14.32 7.75
CA THR A 42 13.05 -15.62 8.29
C THR A 42 13.56 -16.76 7.40
N GLU A 43 14.88 -16.85 7.23
CA GLU A 43 15.52 -17.74 6.27
C GLU A 43 15.13 -19.22 6.45
N ASP A 44 15.28 -19.77 7.68
CA ASP A 44 14.97 -21.19 7.97
C ASP A 44 13.48 -21.49 7.74
N LEU A 45 12.58 -20.58 8.16
CA LEU A 45 11.14 -20.71 7.95
C LEU A 45 10.81 -20.71 6.45
N ALA A 46 11.39 -19.77 5.70
CA ALA A 46 11.13 -19.61 4.27
C ALA A 46 11.56 -20.85 3.51
N LEU A 47 12.76 -21.39 3.78
CA LEU A 47 13.28 -22.61 3.15
C LEU A 47 12.42 -23.83 3.52
N SER A 48 11.99 -23.95 4.77
CA SER A 48 11.09 -25.03 5.23
C SER A 48 9.73 -24.96 4.53
N GLN A 49 9.12 -23.76 4.42
CA GLN A 49 7.87 -23.58 3.72
C GLN A 49 7.98 -23.84 2.22
N ALA A 50 9.09 -23.45 1.60
CA ALA A 50 9.36 -23.72 0.20
C ALA A 50 9.50 -25.21 -0.09
N ALA A 51 10.26 -25.94 0.73
CA ALA A 51 10.39 -27.40 0.60
C ALA A 51 9.05 -28.12 0.80
N GLN A 52 8.21 -27.64 1.73
CA GLN A 52 6.86 -28.16 1.90
C GLN A 52 5.99 -27.89 0.66
N ALA A 53 6.05 -26.70 0.08
CA ALA A 53 5.31 -26.36 -1.13
C ALA A 53 5.72 -27.26 -2.31
N ASP A 54 7.01 -27.49 -2.51
CA ASP A 54 7.50 -28.39 -3.54
C ASP A 54 7.00 -29.83 -3.35
N ALA A 55 7.04 -30.35 -2.12
CA ALA A 55 6.50 -31.67 -1.79
C ALA A 55 5.00 -31.79 -2.02
N GLU A 56 4.22 -30.76 -1.64
CA GLU A 56 2.77 -30.71 -1.87
C GLU A 56 2.42 -30.65 -3.35
N LEU A 57 3.09 -29.80 -4.13
CA LEU A 57 2.90 -29.71 -5.58
C LEU A 57 3.29 -31.02 -6.30
N ALA A 58 4.38 -31.68 -5.89
CA ALA A 58 4.78 -32.98 -6.40
C ALA A 58 3.74 -34.07 -6.13
N ALA A 59 3.04 -33.99 -4.97
CA ALA A 59 1.96 -34.90 -4.60
C ALA A 59 0.59 -34.52 -5.22
N GLY A 60 0.54 -33.51 -6.09
CA GLY A 60 -0.70 -33.04 -6.73
C GLY A 60 -1.60 -32.15 -5.84
N LYS A 61 -1.11 -31.76 -4.67
CA LYS A 61 -1.81 -30.83 -3.78
C LYS A 61 -1.47 -29.40 -4.13
N ASP A 62 -2.32 -28.74 -4.92
CA ASP A 62 -2.18 -27.36 -5.33
C ASP A 62 -3.11 -26.44 -4.51
N ARG A 63 -2.56 -25.41 -3.85
CA ARG A 63 -3.30 -24.44 -3.05
C ARG A 63 -3.65 -23.16 -3.82
N GLY A 64 -3.36 -23.09 -5.11
CA GLY A 64 -3.61 -21.92 -5.96
C GLY A 64 -2.36 -21.09 -6.28
N PRO A 65 -2.51 -19.96 -6.96
CA PRO A 65 -1.41 -19.23 -7.60
C PRO A 65 -0.34 -18.69 -6.65
N LEU A 66 -0.62 -18.58 -5.36
CA LEU A 66 0.34 -18.15 -4.34
C LEU A 66 1.14 -19.30 -3.72
N HIS A 67 0.85 -20.55 -4.08
CA HIS A 67 1.50 -21.72 -3.52
C HIS A 67 2.98 -21.77 -3.92
N GLY A 68 3.88 -21.69 -2.93
CA GLY A 68 5.33 -21.69 -3.12
C GLY A 68 5.93 -20.32 -3.50
N ILE A 69 5.16 -19.23 -3.44
CA ILE A 69 5.60 -17.89 -3.85
C ILE A 69 6.19 -17.12 -2.65
N PRO A 70 7.44 -16.60 -2.75
CA PRO A 70 8.07 -15.76 -1.73
C PRO A 70 7.37 -14.40 -1.56
N ILE A 71 6.93 -14.11 -0.34
CA ILE A 71 6.28 -12.84 0.06
C ILE A 71 6.87 -12.34 1.38
N ALA A 72 6.57 -11.07 1.74
CA ALA A 72 6.99 -10.49 3.01
C ALA A 72 5.89 -9.64 3.64
N TYR A 73 6.01 -9.38 4.93
CA TYR A 73 5.01 -8.64 5.70
C TYR A 73 5.63 -7.39 6.33
N LYS A 74 4.97 -6.25 6.21
CA LYS A 74 5.29 -5.07 7.01
C LYS A 74 5.32 -5.44 8.50
N ASP A 75 6.27 -4.90 9.25
CA ASP A 75 6.57 -5.34 10.62
C ASP A 75 5.53 -4.91 11.66
N LEU A 76 4.28 -4.86 11.30
CA LEU A 76 3.14 -4.70 12.22
C LEU A 76 2.07 -5.80 12.06
N PHE A 77 2.22 -6.68 11.08
CA PHE A 77 1.40 -7.88 11.01
C PHE A 77 1.93 -8.91 12.00
N PHE A 78 1.10 -9.35 12.93
CA PHE A 78 1.44 -10.42 13.88
C PHE A 78 1.78 -11.68 13.08
N THR A 79 2.93 -12.24 13.39
CA THR A 79 3.42 -13.47 12.79
C THR A 79 3.89 -14.34 13.94
N ARG A 80 3.17 -15.41 14.21
CA ARG A 80 3.41 -16.28 15.37
C ARG A 80 4.87 -16.70 15.50
N GLY A 81 5.46 -16.47 16.67
CA GLY A 81 6.83 -16.85 16.98
C GLY A 81 7.91 -15.97 16.31
N ILE A 82 7.51 -14.94 15.55
CA ILE A 82 8.45 -14.02 14.88
C ILE A 82 8.32 -12.63 15.50
N ARG A 83 9.44 -12.07 15.92
CA ARG A 83 9.50 -10.71 16.48
C ARG A 83 8.80 -9.71 15.56
N THR A 84 7.90 -8.90 16.14
CA THR A 84 7.08 -7.92 15.45
C THR A 84 7.10 -6.61 16.21
N THR A 85 7.88 -5.63 15.72
CA THR A 85 8.24 -4.43 16.50
C THR A 85 7.37 -3.22 16.18
N ALA A 86 6.55 -3.26 15.12
CA ALA A 86 5.89 -2.09 14.54
C ALA A 86 6.88 -0.94 14.20
N GLY A 87 8.16 -1.27 13.97
CA GLY A 87 9.22 -0.30 13.75
C GLY A 87 9.54 0.58 14.97
N SER A 88 9.15 0.19 16.18
CA SER A 88 9.29 0.98 17.42
C SER A 88 10.06 0.23 18.51
N ARG A 89 10.77 0.98 19.35
CA ARG A 89 11.39 0.43 20.57
C ARG A 89 10.36 0.05 21.63
N VAL A 90 9.13 0.53 21.53
CA VAL A 90 8.05 0.17 22.46
C VAL A 90 7.77 -1.33 22.40
N TYR A 91 7.89 -1.92 21.21
CA TYR A 91 7.63 -3.33 20.94
C TYR A 91 8.89 -4.11 20.52
N SER A 92 10.10 -3.65 20.90
CA SER A 92 11.37 -4.24 20.46
C SER A 92 11.49 -5.74 20.70
N ASP A 93 10.85 -6.26 21.74
CA ASP A 93 10.93 -7.64 22.19
C ASP A 93 9.60 -8.40 22.03
N PHE A 94 8.62 -7.78 21.39
CA PHE A 94 7.30 -8.39 21.23
C PHE A 94 7.33 -9.51 20.19
N VAL A 95 6.92 -10.71 20.63
CA VAL A 95 6.74 -11.90 19.78
C VAL A 95 5.29 -12.34 19.89
N PRO A 96 4.50 -12.27 18.79
CA PRO A 96 3.09 -12.66 18.82
C PRO A 96 2.91 -14.16 19.05
N GLU A 97 1.86 -14.51 19.81
CA GLU A 97 1.44 -15.92 20.04
C GLU A 97 0.48 -16.44 18.94
N HIS A 98 0.02 -15.55 18.05
CA HIS A 98 -0.89 -15.88 16.96
C HIS A 98 -0.55 -15.10 15.70
N ASP A 99 -1.04 -15.56 14.57
CA ASP A 99 -0.93 -14.88 13.29
C ASP A 99 -2.03 -13.83 13.13
N ALA A 100 -1.74 -12.77 12.37
CA ALA A 100 -2.76 -11.88 11.83
C ALA A 100 -3.62 -12.64 10.79
N ALA A 101 -4.89 -12.27 10.66
CA ALA A 101 -5.79 -12.90 9.68
C ALA A 101 -5.21 -12.93 8.24
N VAL A 102 -4.51 -11.86 7.85
CA VAL A 102 -3.80 -11.80 6.55
C VAL A 102 -2.70 -12.86 6.47
N VAL A 103 -1.93 -13.03 7.54
CA VAL A 103 -0.85 -14.03 7.60
C VAL A 103 -1.42 -15.45 7.57
N GLU A 104 -2.49 -15.73 8.35
CA GLU A 104 -3.20 -17.01 8.34
C GLU A 104 -3.67 -17.39 6.93
N ARG A 105 -4.30 -16.44 6.22
CA ARG A 105 -4.85 -16.66 4.87
C ARG A 105 -3.77 -16.88 3.82
N LEU A 106 -2.69 -16.12 3.86
CA LEU A 106 -1.57 -16.30 2.94
C LEU A 106 -0.80 -17.61 3.21
N ASN A 107 -0.65 -17.99 4.48
CA ASN A 107 -0.10 -19.31 4.84
C ASN A 107 -1.01 -20.45 4.34
N ALA A 108 -2.34 -20.29 4.44
CA ALA A 108 -3.30 -21.25 3.90
C ALA A 108 -3.22 -21.36 2.37
N ALA A 109 -2.94 -20.27 1.67
CA ALA A 109 -2.67 -20.24 0.23
C ALA A 109 -1.28 -20.79 -0.16
N GLY A 110 -0.47 -21.17 0.84
CA GLY A 110 0.87 -21.77 0.60
C GLY A 110 1.95 -20.76 0.25
N ALA A 111 1.76 -19.46 0.52
CA ALA A 111 2.80 -18.46 0.31
C ALA A 111 3.98 -18.66 1.28
N VAL A 112 5.19 -18.33 0.82
CA VAL A 112 6.45 -18.48 1.58
C VAL A 112 6.81 -17.15 2.23
N ASN A 113 6.92 -17.15 3.57
CA ASN A 113 7.24 -15.95 4.36
C ASN A 113 8.76 -15.73 4.43
N THR A 114 9.26 -14.69 3.78
CA THR A 114 10.68 -14.31 3.79
C THR A 114 11.07 -13.36 4.93
N GLY A 115 10.08 -12.77 5.66
CA GLY A 115 10.37 -11.94 6.82
C GLY A 115 9.49 -10.73 7.02
N LYS A 116 10.00 -9.83 7.88
CA LYS A 116 9.35 -8.63 8.38
C LYS A 116 10.04 -7.38 7.80
N LEU A 117 9.25 -6.53 7.18
CA LEU A 117 9.74 -5.36 6.43
C LEU A 117 9.77 -4.10 7.30
N ASN A 118 10.84 -3.33 7.14
CA ASN A 118 11.03 -2.05 7.81
C ASN A 118 9.95 -1.03 7.38
N GLN A 119 9.65 -0.11 8.28
CA GLN A 119 8.55 0.83 8.12
C GLN A 119 8.79 2.13 8.89
N HIS A 120 7.98 3.14 8.64
CA HIS A 120 7.90 4.26 9.57
C HIS A 120 7.36 3.79 10.92
N GLU A 121 7.93 4.30 12.01
CA GLU A 121 7.56 3.91 13.38
C GLU A 121 6.05 3.94 13.57
N LEU A 122 5.47 2.86 14.11
CA LEU A 122 4.05 2.69 14.42
C LEU A 122 3.12 3.04 13.24
N ALA A 123 3.59 2.88 12.00
CA ALA A 123 2.89 3.27 10.78
C ALA A 123 2.54 4.78 10.69
N TYR A 124 3.08 5.65 11.56
CA TYR A 124 2.65 7.05 11.70
C TYR A 124 3.57 8.06 11.00
N GLY A 125 3.91 7.81 9.77
CA GLY A 125 4.68 8.72 8.92
C GLY A 125 4.70 8.29 7.46
N ILE A 126 5.29 9.13 6.59
CA ILE A 126 5.20 8.98 5.14
C ILE A 126 6.56 8.76 4.44
N THR A 127 7.65 8.69 5.19
CA THR A 127 9.01 8.63 4.62
C THR A 127 9.74 7.33 4.90
N SER A 128 9.28 6.53 5.88
CA SER A 128 10.02 5.38 6.42
C SER A 128 11.44 5.71 6.89
N ALA A 129 11.66 6.96 7.33
CA ALA A 129 12.86 7.39 8.04
C ALA A 129 12.72 6.95 9.50
N ASN A 130 12.97 5.67 9.78
CA ASN A 130 12.79 5.11 11.11
C ASN A 130 13.93 5.52 12.05
N PRO A 131 13.64 6.16 13.21
CA PRO A 131 14.67 6.65 14.10
C PRO A 131 15.39 5.55 14.91
N HIS A 132 14.82 4.35 14.96
CA HIS A 132 15.33 3.23 15.76
C HIS A 132 16.08 2.19 14.93
N TYR A 133 15.62 1.95 13.70
CA TYR A 133 16.13 0.91 12.82
C TYR A 133 16.78 1.48 11.54
N GLY A 134 16.87 2.80 11.43
CA GLY A 134 17.42 3.50 10.28
C GLY A 134 16.42 3.64 9.11
N PRO A 135 16.68 4.58 8.19
CA PRO A 135 15.78 4.84 7.07
C PRO A 135 15.78 3.69 6.06
N VAL A 136 14.60 3.41 5.52
CA VAL A 136 14.50 2.64 4.28
C VAL A 136 14.86 3.57 3.11
N ARG A 137 15.53 3.03 2.10
CA ARG A 137 15.97 3.78 0.92
C ARG A 137 15.22 3.37 -0.32
N ASN A 138 15.02 4.33 -1.22
CA ASN A 138 14.33 4.08 -2.48
C ASN A 138 15.26 3.33 -3.46
N PRO A 139 14.81 2.21 -4.06
CA PRO A 139 15.62 1.45 -5.03
C PRO A 139 16.00 2.23 -6.29
N TRP A 140 15.23 3.26 -6.65
CA TRP A 140 15.54 4.14 -7.79
C TRP A 140 16.66 5.11 -7.50
N ASN A 141 16.74 5.59 -6.26
CA ASN A 141 17.81 6.48 -5.80
C ASN A 141 17.89 6.40 -4.27
N ALA A 142 18.98 5.86 -3.74
CA ALA A 142 19.19 5.65 -2.32
C ALA A 142 19.23 6.94 -1.45
N ALA A 143 19.35 8.12 -2.07
CA ALA A 143 19.22 9.41 -1.37
C ALA A 143 17.76 9.82 -1.15
N HIS A 144 16.82 9.14 -1.78
CA HIS A 144 15.39 9.43 -1.74
C HIS A 144 14.61 8.47 -0.83
N SER A 145 13.47 8.95 -0.33
CA SER A 145 12.54 8.17 0.46
C SER A 145 11.79 7.16 -0.41
N PRO A 146 11.58 5.91 0.01
CA PRO A 146 10.71 4.97 -0.68
C PRO A 146 9.22 5.27 -0.44
N GLY A 147 8.93 6.36 0.29
CA GLY A 147 7.58 6.57 0.83
C GLY A 147 7.36 5.83 2.14
N GLY A 148 6.16 5.97 2.66
CA GLY A 148 5.76 5.36 3.94
C GLY A 148 4.25 5.44 4.20
N SER A 149 3.88 4.73 5.24
CA SER A 149 4.68 4.03 6.23
C SER A 149 5.17 2.64 5.79
N SER A 150 4.67 2.05 4.69
CA SER A 150 5.08 0.72 4.21
C SER A 150 6.28 0.82 3.23
N GLY A 151 7.31 1.61 3.57
CA GLY A 151 8.44 1.86 2.66
C GLY A 151 9.28 0.61 2.39
N GLY A 152 9.49 -0.25 3.39
CA GLY A 152 10.14 -1.54 3.19
C GLY A 152 9.39 -2.43 2.22
N SER A 153 8.03 -2.39 2.25
CA SER A 153 7.19 -3.15 1.33
C SER A 153 7.34 -2.66 -0.12
N GLY A 154 7.27 -1.32 -0.33
CA GLY A 154 7.50 -0.74 -1.66
C GLY A 154 8.91 -1.01 -2.19
N ALA A 155 9.92 -0.80 -1.35
CA ALA A 155 11.32 -1.03 -1.72
C ALA A 155 11.61 -2.50 -2.04
N ALA A 156 11.08 -3.45 -1.24
CA ALA A 156 11.32 -4.87 -1.45
C ALA A 156 10.72 -5.38 -2.77
N VAL A 157 9.51 -4.94 -3.11
CA VAL A 157 8.86 -5.31 -4.38
C VAL A 157 9.58 -4.65 -5.55
N ALA A 158 9.84 -3.35 -5.51
CA ALA A 158 10.52 -2.62 -6.58
C ALA A 158 11.90 -3.20 -6.88
N ALA A 159 12.64 -3.62 -5.86
CA ALA A 159 13.96 -4.23 -5.99
C ALA A 159 13.90 -5.73 -6.36
N GLY A 160 12.73 -6.29 -6.62
CA GLY A 160 12.56 -7.71 -6.96
C GLY A 160 12.98 -8.68 -5.86
N LEU A 161 12.97 -8.27 -4.60
CA LEU A 161 13.34 -9.11 -3.47
C LEU A 161 12.26 -10.15 -3.15
N VAL A 162 11.01 -9.82 -3.43
CA VAL A 162 9.83 -10.66 -3.24
C VAL A 162 8.80 -10.38 -4.32
N PHE A 163 7.89 -11.31 -4.55
CA PHE A 163 6.81 -11.14 -5.54
C PHE A 163 5.68 -10.25 -5.03
N ALA A 164 5.41 -10.28 -3.74
CA ALA A 164 4.43 -9.41 -3.09
C ALA A 164 4.89 -9.06 -1.68
N ALA A 165 4.46 -7.89 -1.21
CA ALA A 165 4.65 -7.47 0.17
C ALA A 165 3.33 -6.94 0.74
N MET A 166 3.04 -7.30 1.99
CA MET A 166 1.87 -6.77 2.67
C MET A 166 2.18 -5.41 3.29
N GLY A 167 1.26 -4.47 3.13
CA GLY A 167 1.31 -3.14 3.70
C GLY A 167 0.02 -2.76 4.41
N THR A 168 0.03 -1.58 5.06
CA THR A 168 -1.16 -0.95 5.65
C THR A 168 -1.30 0.48 5.15
N ASP A 169 -2.54 0.97 5.06
CA ASP A 169 -2.85 2.29 4.51
C ASP A 169 -3.90 2.99 5.39
N THR A 170 -3.45 3.95 6.20
CA THR A 170 -4.28 4.77 7.09
C THR A 170 -4.48 6.18 6.52
N GLY A 171 -3.54 6.64 5.71
CA GLY A 171 -3.58 7.94 5.03
C GLY A 171 -2.73 7.98 3.75
N GLY A 172 -2.54 6.81 3.11
CA GLY A 172 -1.74 6.66 1.89
C GLY A 172 -0.61 5.63 2.00
N SER A 173 -0.49 4.92 3.12
CA SER A 173 0.75 4.16 3.44
C SER A 173 0.98 2.87 2.64
N ILE A 174 0.10 2.48 1.72
CA ILE A 174 0.34 1.52 0.63
C ILE A 174 0.63 2.29 -0.65
N ARG A 175 -0.22 3.28 -0.96
CA ARG A 175 -0.21 4.00 -2.24
C ARG A 175 0.99 4.94 -2.39
N ILE A 176 1.42 5.62 -1.31
CA ILE A 176 2.62 6.47 -1.32
C ILE A 176 3.86 5.65 -1.69
N PRO A 177 4.20 4.55 -0.97
CA PRO A 177 5.35 3.76 -1.37
C PRO A 177 5.19 3.10 -2.74
N ALA A 178 3.97 2.75 -3.17
CA ALA A 178 3.75 2.27 -4.52
C ALA A 178 4.09 3.35 -5.57
N GLY A 179 3.59 4.57 -5.41
CA GLY A 179 3.88 5.68 -6.31
C GLY A 179 5.36 6.06 -6.35
N PHE A 180 6.04 6.08 -5.19
CA PHE A 180 7.44 6.49 -5.11
C PHE A 180 8.43 5.39 -5.52
N CYS A 181 8.05 4.12 -5.42
CA CYS A 181 8.89 2.99 -5.81
C CYS A 181 8.55 2.41 -7.20
N GLY A 182 7.52 2.92 -7.88
CA GLY A 182 7.10 2.42 -9.18
C GLY A 182 6.49 1.02 -9.15
N THR A 183 5.77 0.69 -8.07
CA THR A 183 5.07 -0.57 -7.89
C THR A 183 3.55 -0.37 -7.91
N VAL A 184 2.80 -1.46 -7.97
CA VAL A 184 1.35 -1.45 -7.80
C VAL A 184 1.02 -1.53 -6.30
N GLY A 185 0.16 -0.64 -5.80
CA GLY A 185 -0.30 -0.66 -4.41
C GLY A 185 -1.81 -0.59 -4.33
N LEU A 186 -2.43 -1.64 -3.78
CA LEU A 186 -3.88 -1.72 -3.65
C LEU A 186 -4.31 -1.51 -2.20
N LYS A 187 -5.08 -0.45 -1.96
CA LYS A 187 -5.84 -0.22 -0.74
C LYS A 187 -7.29 -0.66 -0.99
N PRO A 188 -7.74 -1.80 -0.49
CA PRO A 188 -9.13 -2.26 -0.67
C PRO A 188 -10.14 -1.34 0.05
N THR A 189 -11.41 -1.61 -0.11
CA THR A 189 -12.49 -1.01 0.68
C THR A 189 -12.29 -1.31 2.17
N TYR A 190 -12.62 -0.35 3.04
CA TYR A 190 -12.61 -0.56 4.48
C TYR A 190 -13.48 -1.75 4.88
N GLY A 191 -12.87 -2.68 5.61
CA GLY A 191 -13.51 -3.93 6.03
C GLY A 191 -13.48 -5.07 4.99
N ARG A 192 -12.96 -4.86 3.77
CA ARG A 192 -12.77 -5.95 2.79
C ARG A 192 -11.74 -6.98 3.25
N VAL A 193 -10.69 -6.52 3.95
CA VAL A 193 -9.62 -7.33 4.53
C VAL A 193 -9.61 -7.11 6.04
N SER A 194 -9.54 -8.19 6.80
CA SER A 194 -9.50 -8.17 8.27
C SER A 194 -8.25 -7.47 8.79
N ARG A 195 -8.41 -6.68 9.87
CA ARG A 195 -7.35 -6.01 10.62
C ARG A 195 -6.92 -6.81 11.87
N TYR A 196 -7.54 -7.97 12.11
CA TYR A 196 -7.20 -8.82 13.26
C TYR A 196 -5.72 -9.19 13.25
N GLY A 197 -5.04 -9.00 14.39
CA GLY A 197 -3.61 -9.30 14.55
C GLY A 197 -2.68 -8.30 13.85
N VAL A 198 -3.13 -7.07 13.62
CA VAL A 198 -2.30 -5.98 13.09
C VAL A 198 -2.24 -4.86 14.12
N PHE A 199 -1.05 -4.33 14.43
CA PHE A 199 -0.93 -3.15 15.29
C PHE A 199 -1.74 -2.00 14.69
N PRO A 200 -2.76 -1.47 15.41
CA PRO A 200 -3.60 -0.40 14.91
C PRO A 200 -2.87 0.96 14.95
N LEU A 201 -3.17 1.82 13.97
CA LEU A 201 -2.83 3.23 14.03
C LEU A 201 -4.10 4.08 14.16
N GLY A 202 -5.04 3.98 13.22
CA GLY A 202 -6.32 4.65 13.24
C GLY A 202 -7.45 3.66 12.97
N TYR A 203 -8.15 3.27 14.02
CA TYR A 203 -9.11 2.17 13.99
C TYR A 203 -10.15 2.27 12.86
N SER A 204 -10.66 3.48 12.60
CA SER A 204 -11.67 3.71 11.57
C SER A 204 -11.09 4.05 10.18
N LEU A 205 -9.74 4.03 10.04
CA LEU A 205 -9.01 4.46 8.84
C LEU A 205 -8.07 3.39 8.27
N ASP A 206 -7.67 2.40 9.08
CA ASP A 206 -6.68 1.39 8.71
C ASP A 206 -7.22 0.40 7.67
N HIS A 207 -6.43 0.18 6.63
CA HIS A 207 -6.67 -0.79 5.57
C HIS A 207 -5.44 -1.67 5.39
N MET A 208 -5.65 -2.97 5.14
CA MET A 208 -4.59 -3.93 4.81
C MET A 208 -4.65 -4.22 3.31
N GLY A 209 -3.49 -4.28 2.66
CA GLY A 209 -3.45 -4.58 1.24
C GLY A 209 -2.05 -4.84 0.70
N PRO A 210 -1.95 -5.34 -0.53
CA PRO A 210 -0.69 -5.70 -1.16
C PRO A 210 0.03 -4.54 -1.85
N LEU A 211 1.35 -4.67 -1.92
CA LEU A 211 2.21 -4.04 -2.91
C LEU A 211 2.79 -5.16 -3.79
N THR A 212 2.77 -4.98 -5.11
CA THR A 212 3.15 -6.00 -6.10
C THR A 212 3.81 -5.35 -7.32
N ALA A 213 4.37 -6.17 -8.20
CA ALA A 213 4.94 -5.68 -9.46
C ALA A 213 3.88 -5.44 -10.55
N SER A 214 2.70 -6.09 -10.46
CA SER A 214 1.63 -5.97 -11.45
C SER A 214 0.25 -5.88 -10.81
N VAL A 215 -0.72 -5.37 -11.55
CA VAL A 215 -2.12 -5.25 -11.10
C VAL A 215 -2.75 -6.63 -10.90
N ARG A 216 -2.45 -7.60 -11.78
CA ARG A 216 -2.95 -8.96 -11.62
C ARG A 216 -2.38 -9.65 -10.39
N ASP A 217 -1.12 -9.41 -10.06
CA ASP A 217 -0.54 -9.92 -8.82
C ASP A 217 -1.22 -9.33 -7.58
N ALA A 218 -1.58 -8.03 -7.61
CA ALA A 218 -2.35 -7.40 -6.53
C ALA A 218 -3.74 -8.03 -6.38
N ALA A 219 -4.40 -8.35 -7.49
CA ALA A 219 -5.69 -9.04 -7.51
C ALA A 219 -5.61 -10.46 -6.93
N LEU A 220 -4.56 -11.23 -7.28
CA LEU A 220 -4.33 -12.57 -6.72
C LEU A 220 -4.12 -12.53 -5.20
N VAL A 221 -3.32 -11.58 -4.72
CA VAL A 221 -3.13 -11.43 -3.28
C VAL A 221 -4.43 -10.99 -2.61
N LEU A 222 -5.21 -10.07 -3.21
CA LEU A 222 -6.51 -9.67 -2.67
C LEU A 222 -7.50 -10.85 -2.60
N ASN A 223 -7.54 -11.71 -3.60
CA ASN A 223 -8.36 -12.93 -3.59
C ASN A 223 -8.04 -13.82 -2.38
N ALA A 224 -6.77 -13.92 -2.02
CA ALA A 224 -6.35 -14.74 -0.89
C ALA A 224 -6.69 -14.12 0.47
N ILE A 225 -6.61 -12.78 0.61
CA ILE A 225 -6.72 -12.11 1.91
C ILE A 225 -8.11 -11.51 2.20
N ALA A 226 -8.97 -11.31 1.18
CA ALA A 226 -10.30 -10.73 1.33
C ALA A 226 -11.27 -11.68 2.05
N GLY A 227 -12.28 -11.10 2.70
CA GLY A 227 -13.40 -11.84 3.29
C GLY A 227 -13.66 -11.51 4.75
N TYR A 228 -14.85 -11.91 5.20
CA TYR A 228 -15.30 -11.68 6.57
C TYR A 228 -14.44 -12.39 7.60
N ASP A 229 -14.18 -11.71 8.71
CA ASP A 229 -13.52 -12.25 9.90
C ASP A 229 -14.27 -11.76 11.16
N PRO A 230 -14.88 -12.65 11.95
CA PRO A 230 -15.64 -12.26 13.14
C PRO A 230 -14.78 -11.64 14.24
N ARG A 231 -13.47 -11.81 14.19
CA ARG A 231 -12.51 -11.23 15.15
C ARG A 231 -12.22 -9.74 14.88
N ASP A 232 -12.55 -9.24 13.67
CA ASP A 232 -12.48 -7.81 13.35
C ASP A 232 -13.88 -7.21 13.23
N PRO A 233 -14.34 -6.41 14.23
CA PRO A 233 -15.67 -5.80 14.19
C PRO A 233 -15.92 -4.86 13.00
N GLY A 234 -14.86 -4.42 12.31
CA GLY A 234 -14.96 -3.62 11.09
C GLY A 234 -15.00 -4.46 9.81
N SER A 235 -14.88 -5.78 9.90
CA SER A 235 -14.89 -6.68 8.76
C SER A 235 -16.27 -6.75 8.11
N SER A 236 -16.30 -6.72 6.78
CA SER A 236 -17.54 -6.69 5.99
C SER A 236 -18.04 -8.09 5.64
N HIS A 237 -19.36 -8.30 5.75
CA HIS A 237 -20.04 -9.50 5.25
C HIS A 237 -20.28 -9.53 3.73
N ARG A 238 -19.82 -8.49 3.00
CA ARG A 238 -19.94 -8.47 1.54
C ARG A 238 -19.21 -9.65 0.92
N GLU A 239 -19.89 -10.34 0.01
CA GLU A 239 -19.33 -11.42 -0.79
C GLU A 239 -18.02 -10.99 -1.45
N VAL A 240 -17.09 -11.92 -1.56
CA VAL A 240 -15.79 -11.73 -2.21
C VAL A 240 -15.88 -12.31 -3.62
N PRO A 241 -15.91 -11.46 -4.65
CA PRO A 241 -15.83 -11.93 -6.04
C PRO A 241 -14.41 -12.38 -6.36
N ASP A 242 -14.22 -13.00 -7.51
CA ASP A 242 -12.88 -13.12 -8.09
C ASP A 242 -12.45 -11.75 -8.62
N PHE A 243 -11.34 -11.24 -8.08
CA PHE A 243 -10.80 -9.93 -8.46
C PHE A 243 -9.82 -10.00 -9.64
N LEU A 244 -9.44 -11.20 -10.11
CA LEU A 244 -8.44 -11.35 -11.16
C LEU A 244 -8.99 -10.90 -12.52
N PRO A 245 -8.52 -9.77 -13.09
CA PRO A 245 -8.95 -9.36 -14.43
C PRO A 245 -8.46 -10.37 -15.49
N PRO A 246 -9.30 -10.71 -16.48
CA PRO A 246 -8.86 -11.53 -17.59
C PRO A 246 -7.75 -10.83 -18.39
N THR A 247 -7.00 -11.59 -19.18
CA THR A 247 -6.07 -11.05 -20.19
C THR A 247 -6.83 -10.29 -21.26
N ASN A 248 -6.29 -9.17 -21.74
CA ASN A 248 -6.90 -8.30 -22.76
C ASN A 248 -8.31 -7.81 -22.35
N VAL A 249 -8.47 -7.45 -21.08
CA VAL A 249 -9.74 -6.94 -20.57
C VAL A 249 -10.14 -5.63 -21.27
N SER A 250 -11.41 -5.51 -21.61
CA SER A 250 -11.97 -4.31 -22.26
C SER A 250 -12.35 -3.27 -21.21
N VAL A 251 -11.98 -2.03 -21.46
CA VAL A 251 -12.41 -0.85 -20.68
C VAL A 251 -13.34 0.06 -21.51
N ARG A 252 -13.86 -0.45 -22.63
CA ARG A 252 -14.78 0.30 -23.49
C ARG A 252 -16.00 0.76 -22.71
N SER A 253 -16.31 2.06 -22.84
CA SER A 253 -17.41 2.74 -22.14
C SER A 253 -17.27 2.81 -20.62
N LEU A 254 -16.11 2.49 -20.05
CA LEU A 254 -15.82 2.76 -18.65
C LEU A 254 -15.71 4.27 -18.44
N ARG A 255 -16.53 4.84 -17.56
CA ARG A 255 -16.59 6.28 -17.29
C ARG A 255 -15.57 6.66 -16.22
N ILE A 256 -14.52 7.35 -16.63
CA ILE A 256 -13.44 7.81 -15.73
C ILE A 256 -13.65 9.29 -15.41
N GLY A 257 -13.87 9.60 -14.14
CA GLY A 257 -13.94 10.98 -13.66
C GLY A 257 -12.55 11.60 -13.59
N VAL A 258 -12.36 12.73 -14.25
CA VAL A 258 -11.16 13.58 -14.13
C VAL A 258 -11.56 14.84 -13.40
N SER A 259 -10.91 15.09 -12.26
CA SER A 259 -11.32 16.21 -11.39
C SER A 259 -10.88 17.56 -11.97
N GLU A 260 -11.82 18.54 -11.99
CA GLU A 260 -11.58 19.94 -12.35
C GLU A 260 -11.13 20.80 -11.16
N ASN A 261 -11.08 20.23 -9.96
CA ASN A 261 -10.67 20.90 -8.74
C ASN A 261 -9.83 19.96 -7.87
N PHE A 262 -9.00 20.55 -7.00
CA PHE A 262 -8.21 19.89 -5.95
C PHE A 262 -7.03 19.04 -6.46
N TYR A 263 -7.26 17.98 -7.27
CA TYR A 263 -6.22 16.98 -7.57
C TYR A 263 -5.15 17.47 -8.57
N PHE A 264 -5.44 18.53 -9.32
CA PHE A 264 -4.51 19.15 -10.26
C PHE A 264 -4.17 20.60 -9.92
N ASP A 265 -4.66 21.14 -8.79
CA ASP A 265 -4.43 22.54 -8.40
C ASP A 265 -3.00 22.77 -7.88
N VAL A 266 -2.45 21.79 -7.15
CA VAL A 266 -1.09 21.81 -6.58
C VAL A 266 -0.43 20.49 -6.89
N VAL A 267 0.18 20.39 -8.03
CA VAL A 267 0.84 19.19 -8.57
C VAL A 267 2.08 19.62 -9.37
N ASP A 268 3.11 18.80 -9.33
CA ASP A 268 4.31 18.98 -10.14
C ASP A 268 3.94 18.80 -11.63
N PRO A 269 4.40 19.69 -12.54
CA PRO A 269 4.08 19.59 -13.97
C PRO A 269 4.48 18.27 -14.63
N GLU A 270 5.59 17.65 -14.20
CA GLU A 270 6.00 16.33 -14.72
C GLU A 270 5.04 15.22 -14.26
N VAL A 271 4.57 15.29 -13.01
CA VAL A 271 3.56 14.39 -12.48
C VAL A 271 2.23 14.55 -13.22
N GLU A 272 1.77 15.79 -13.40
CA GLU A 272 0.55 16.07 -14.16
C GLU A 272 0.65 15.55 -15.60
N SER A 273 1.75 15.80 -16.28
CA SER A 273 1.97 15.35 -17.65
C SER A 273 1.93 13.83 -17.79
N ALA A 274 2.59 13.10 -16.89
CA ALA A 274 2.58 11.64 -16.89
C ALA A 274 1.16 11.08 -16.65
N VAL A 275 0.42 11.65 -15.70
CA VAL A 275 -0.95 11.24 -15.39
C VAL A 275 -1.88 11.53 -16.58
N ARG A 276 -1.79 12.71 -17.20
CA ARG A 276 -2.61 13.04 -18.39
C ARG A 276 -2.29 12.13 -19.57
N SER A 277 -1.04 11.73 -19.75
CA SER A 277 -0.63 10.76 -20.78
C SER A 277 -1.26 9.37 -20.52
N ALA A 278 -1.31 8.94 -19.25
CA ALA A 278 -1.97 7.69 -18.88
C ALA A 278 -3.51 7.77 -19.11
N LEU A 279 -4.13 8.91 -18.85
CA LEU A 279 -5.56 9.14 -19.14
C LEU A 279 -5.84 9.11 -20.65
N ALA A 280 -5.03 9.75 -21.48
CA ALA A 280 -5.15 9.70 -22.94
C ALA A 280 -5.01 8.26 -23.46
N ARG A 281 -4.15 7.45 -22.83
CA ARG A 281 -4.03 6.03 -23.14
C ARG A 281 -5.30 5.25 -22.77
N ALA A 282 -5.91 5.49 -21.60
CA ALA A 282 -7.19 4.89 -21.24
C ALA A 282 -8.29 5.23 -22.25
N GLU A 283 -8.36 6.48 -22.71
CA GLU A 283 -9.28 6.94 -23.75
C GLU A 283 -9.04 6.22 -25.07
N SER A 284 -7.79 6.02 -25.48
CA SER A 284 -7.44 5.26 -26.69
C SER A 284 -7.86 3.78 -26.62
N LEU A 285 -7.99 3.22 -25.41
CA LEU A 285 -8.53 1.88 -25.17
C LEU A 285 -10.08 1.83 -25.14
N GLY A 286 -10.74 3.00 -25.31
CA GLY A 286 -12.19 3.13 -25.37
C GLY A 286 -12.89 3.49 -24.08
N ALA A 287 -12.15 3.87 -23.05
CA ALA A 287 -12.73 4.49 -21.84
C ALA A 287 -13.19 5.92 -22.14
N GLU A 288 -14.15 6.41 -21.38
CA GLU A 288 -14.71 7.76 -21.51
C GLU A 288 -14.24 8.66 -20.38
N LEU A 289 -13.57 9.77 -20.70
CA LEU A 289 -13.14 10.75 -19.71
C LEU A 289 -14.25 11.77 -19.46
N HIS A 290 -14.66 11.89 -18.20
CA HIS A 290 -15.71 12.81 -17.76
C HIS A 290 -15.16 13.87 -16.83
N PRO A 291 -15.23 15.17 -17.16
CA PRO A 291 -14.88 16.23 -16.23
C PRO A 291 -15.87 16.22 -15.06
N VAL A 292 -15.34 16.23 -13.84
CA VAL A 292 -16.13 16.19 -12.60
C VAL A 292 -15.58 17.15 -11.57
N ARG A 293 -16.44 17.66 -10.72
CA ARG A 293 -16.03 18.36 -9.51
C ARG A 293 -16.20 17.42 -8.32
N VAL A 294 -15.10 17.20 -7.59
CA VAL A 294 -15.14 16.42 -6.36
C VAL A 294 -15.66 17.28 -5.21
N PRO A 295 -16.34 16.66 -4.21
CA PRO A 295 -16.71 17.33 -2.97
C PRO A 295 -15.51 17.95 -2.26
N ASP A 296 -15.75 18.72 -1.20
CA ASP A 296 -14.71 19.42 -0.44
C ASP A 296 -13.68 18.45 0.18
N VAL A 297 -12.63 18.16 -0.59
CA VAL A 297 -11.54 17.25 -0.17
C VAL A 297 -10.60 17.93 0.85
N ASP A 298 -10.48 19.24 0.87
CA ASP A 298 -9.70 19.96 1.89
C ASP A 298 -10.34 19.80 3.27
N ALA A 299 -11.65 20.00 3.37
CA ALA A 299 -12.41 19.70 4.60
C ALA A 299 -12.30 18.22 4.97
N LEU A 300 -12.39 17.31 3.99
CA LEU A 300 -12.24 15.88 4.23
C LEU A 300 -10.85 15.50 4.74
N ASN A 301 -9.78 16.12 4.24
CA ASN A 301 -8.42 15.93 4.74
C ASN A 301 -8.26 16.42 6.18
N THR A 302 -8.89 17.54 6.52
CA THR A 302 -8.93 18.06 7.90
C THR A 302 -9.66 17.09 8.83
N VAL A 303 -10.82 16.59 8.42
CA VAL A 303 -11.59 15.56 9.12
C VAL A 303 -10.76 14.30 9.34
N ALA A 304 -10.12 13.82 8.30
CA ALA A 304 -9.27 12.61 8.37
C ALA A 304 -8.11 12.81 9.35
N ARG A 305 -7.51 14.01 9.39
CA ARG A 305 -6.43 14.35 10.32
C ARG A 305 -6.90 14.38 11.77
N ILE A 306 -8.04 14.99 12.05
CA ILE A 306 -8.62 15.02 13.41
C ILE A 306 -8.90 13.61 13.91
N ILE A 307 -9.54 12.79 13.07
CA ILE A 307 -9.86 11.39 13.40
C ILE A 307 -8.58 10.61 13.66
N LEU A 308 -7.58 10.71 12.77
CA LEU A 308 -6.33 9.98 12.91
C LEU A 308 -5.56 10.39 14.16
N LEU A 309 -5.43 11.69 14.45
CA LEU A 309 -4.74 12.18 15.64
C LEU A 309 -5.37 11.62 16.91
N ALA A 310 -6.70 11.68 17.02
CA ALA A 310 -7.44 11.19 18.20
C ALA A 310 -7.33 9.68 18.36
N GLU A 311 -7.59 8.91 17.28
CA GLU A 311 -7.56 7.44 17.34
C GLU A 311 -6.14 6.88 17.59
N ALA A 312 -5.12 7.45 16.94
CA ALA A 312 -3.73 7.06 17.14
C ALA A 312 -3.28 7.32 18.59
N SER A 313 -3.65 8.45 19.17
CA SER A 313 -3.33 8.79 20.55
C SER A 313 -4.04 7.86 21.55
N ALA A 314 -5.30 7.51 21.28
CA ALA A 314 -6.04 6.53 22.09
C ALA A 314 -5.36 5.15 22.05
N THR A 315 -4.93 4.71 20.87
CA THR A 315 -4.23 3.42 20.69
C THR A 315 -2.94 3.33 21.50
N ILE A 316 -2.13 4.38 21.51
CA ILE A 316 -0.82 4.35 22.15
C ILE A 316 -0.86 4.76 23.64
N GLN A 317 -2.00 5.21 24.15
CA GLN A 317 -2.18 5.68 25.52
C GLN A 317 -1.55 4.78 26.60
N PRO A 318 -1.68 3.43 26.56
CA PRO A 318 -1.07 2.55 27.56
C PRO A 318 0.47 2.61 27.61
N HIS A 319 1.11 3.07 26.51
CA HIS A 319 2.56 3.07 26.36
C HIS A 319 3.19 4.46 26.58
N LEU A 320 2.39 5.51 26.76
CA LEU A 320 2.89 6.89 26.91
C LEU A 320 3.72 7.14 28.18
N ALA A 321 3.71 6.23 29.14
CA ALA A 321 4.64 6.27 30.27
C ALA A 321 6.12 6.09 29.81
N ASN A 322 6.36 5.44 28.68
CA ASN A 322 7.68 5.13 28.12
C ASN A 322 8.07 6.10 26.99
N ARG A 323 7.88 7.41 27.18
CA ARG A 323 8.07 8.44 26.14
C ARG A 323 9.42 8.38 25.43
N SER A 324 10.50 8.02 26.12
CA SER A 324 11.86 7.91 25.57
C SER A 324 12.02 6.78 24.55
N LYS A 325 11.07 5.87 24.43
CA LYS A 325 11.07 4.77 23.45
C LYS A 325 10.47 5.16 22.11
N PHE A 326 9.87 6.34 22.00
CA PHE A 326 9.28 6.85 20.75
C PHE A 326 10.23 7.80 20.02
N GLY A 327 10.16 7.81 18.70
CA GLY A 327 10.71 8.87 17.87
C GLY A 327 10.01 10.21 18.12
N ALA A 328 10.77 11.30 18.03
CA ALA A 328 10.25 12.62 18.34
C ALA A 328 9.10 13.05 17.42
N ASP A 329 9.14 12.66 16.17
CA ASP A 329 8.14 12.97 15.15
C ASP A 329 6.77 12.31 15.45
N VAL A 330 6.76 11.01 15.75
CA VAL A 330 5.52 10.30 16.09
C VAL A 330 5.00 10.72 17.46
N LEU A 331 5.90 10.97 18.43
CA LEU A 331 5.51 11.42 19.76
C LEU A 331 4.80 12.78 19.72
N ALA A 332 5.30 13.72 18.91
CA ALA A 332 4.66 15.02 18.72
C ALA A 332 3.21 14.89 18.18
N LEU A 333 2.95 13.89 17.32
CA LEU A 333 1.60 13.66 16.78
C LEU A 333 0.68 13.02 17.83
N PHE A 334 1.17 12.09 18.62
CA PHE A 334 0.41 11.52 19.72
C PHE A 334 0.03 12.60 20.76
N ASP A 335 0.96 13.51 21.06
CA ASP A 335 0.67 14.64 21.96
C ASP A 335 -0.39 15.58 21.37
N GLN A 336 -0.34 15.90 20.07
CA GLN A 336 -1.38 16.67 19.39
C GLN A 336 -2.75 16.00 19.47
N GLY A 337 -2.80 14.68 19.26
CA GLY A 337 -4.06 13.94 19.29
C GLY A 337 -4.75 13.95 20.67
N ARG A 338 -3.99 14.06 21.74
CA ARG A 338 -4.52 14.19 23.12
C ARG A 338 -5.20 15.53 23.37
N LEU A 339 -4.98 16.53 22.53
CA LEU A 339 -5.60 17.84 22.61
C LEU A 339 -6.91 17.92 21.80
N ILE A 340 -7.23 16.90 21.00
CA ILE A 340 -8.50 16.83 20.26
C ILE A 340 -9.63 16.58 21.25
N SER A 341 -10.60 17.48 21.27
CA SER A 341 -11.78 17.32 22.13
C SER A 341 -12.74 16.24 21.59
N ALA A 342 -13.55 15.67 22.47
CA ALA A 342 -14.62 14.75 22.05
C ALA A 342 -15.60 15.44 21.07
N VAL A 343 -15.84 16.75 21.23
CA VAL A 343 -16.72 17.53 20.35
C VAL A 343 -16.11 17.61 18.95
N ASP A 344 -14.84 17.95 18.83
CA ASP A 344 -14.14 18.03 17.54
C ASP A 344 -14.14 16.67 16.82
N TYR A 345 -13.89 15.59 17.55
CA TYR A 345 -13.93 14.25 16.99
C TYR A 345 -15.33 13.85 16.50
N ILE A 346 -16.37 14.15 17.27
CA ILE A 346 -17.76 13.86 16.89
C ILE A 346 -18.16 14.69 15.65
N ASP A 347 -17.81 15.96 15.61
CA ASP A 347 -18.10 16.82 14.46
C ASP A 347 -17.31 16.40 13.21
N ALA A 348 -16.08 15.97 13.37
CA ALA A 348 -15.31 15.35 12.29
C ALA A 348 -16.02 14.11 11.74
N GLN A 349 -16.53 13.21 12.59
CA GLN A 349 -17.28 12.02 12.17
C GLN A 349 -18.60 12.39 11.47
N ARG A 350 -19.30 13.46 11.91
CA ARG A 350 -20.53 13.96 11.26
C ARG A 350 -20.23 14.53 9.87
N LEU A 351 -19.18 15.34 9.76
CA LEU A 351 -18.75 15.94 8.50
C LEU A 351 -18.27 14.85 7.51
N ARG A 352 -17.52 13.84 7.99
CA ARG A 352 -17.13 12.65 7.22
C ARG A 352 -18.33 11.98 6.55
N ARG A 353 -19.42 11.76 7.30
CA ARG A 353 -20.66 11.15 6.78
C ARG A 353 -21.31 12.01 5.71
N ARG A 354 -21.37 13.33 5.90
CA ARG A 354 -21.94 14.27 4.93
C ARG A 354 -21.15 14.24 3.62
N ILE A 355 -19.84 14.41 3.67
CA ILE A 355 -18.99 14.42 2.48
C ILE A 355 -19.07 13.06 1.76
N ARG A 356 -19.13 11.95 2.50
CA ARG A 356 -19.32 10.61 1.90
C ARG A 356 -20.64 10.52 1.13
N ALA A 357 -21.72 11.10 1.63
CA ALA A 357 -23.00 11.15 0.92
C ALA A 357 -22.92 11.97 -0.38
N GLU A 358 -22.15 13.06 -0.39
CA GLU A 358 -21.90 13.88 -1.58
C GLU A 358 -21.09 13.06 -2.63
N PHE A 359 -20.06 12.31 -2.23
CA PHE A 359 -19.36 11.40 -3.13
C PHE A 359 -20.25 10.31 -3.74
N ASN A 360 -21.29 9.85 -3.02
CA ASN A 360 -22.25 8.88 -3.58
C ASN A 360 -23.04 9.45 -4.77
N GLN A 361 -23.19 10.79 -4.89
CA GLN A 361 -23.80 11.40 -6.08
C GLN A 361 -22.82 11.39 -7.25
N LEU A 362 -21.53 11.53 -7.00
CA LEU A 362 -20.48 11.47 -8.03
C LEU A 362 -20.48 10.10 -8.71
N TRP A 363 -20.60 9.03 -7.95
CA TRP A 363 -20.62 7.64 -8.46
C TRP A 363 -21.81 7.27 -9.36
N ARG A 364 -22.82 8.15 -9.47
CA ARG A 364 -23.88 7.99 -10.49
C ARG A 364 -23.42 8.43 -11.88
N ARG A 365 -22.40 9.26 -11.95
CA ARG A 365 -21.89 9.87 -13.19
C ARG A 365 -20.68 9.13 -13.74
N VAL A 366 -19.84 8.57 -12.85
CA VAL A 366 -18.58 7.91 -13.22
C VAL A 366 -18.42 6.61 -12.45
N ASP A 367 -17.65 5.69 -13.02
CA ASP A 367 -17.38 4.37 -12.44
C ASP A 367 -16.14 4.39 -11.55
N CYS A 368 -15.18 5.27 -11.86
CA CYS A 368 -14.02 5.55 -11.01
C CYS A 368 -13.53 6.98 -11.22
N LEU A 369 -12.66 7.45 -10.30
CA LEU A 369 -11.86 8.65 -10.47
C LEU A 369 -10.42 8.25 -10.79
N ALA A 370 -9.75 9.05 -11.61
CA ALA A 370 -8.33 8.96 -11.85
C ALA A 370 -7.63 10.28 -11.44
N THR A 371 -6.58 10.16 -10.62
CA THR A 371 -5.85 11.30 -10.04
C THR A 371 -4.35 10.98 -9.99
N PRO A 372 -3.47 11.96 -9.82
CA PRO A 372 -2.11 11.65 -9.38
C PRO A 372 -2.13 10.88 -8.06
N THR A 373 -1.21 9.94 -7.87
CA THR A 373 -1.04 9.27 -6.57
C THR A 373 -0.52 10.26 -5.53
N THR A 374 0.55 10.98 -5.87
CA THR A 374 1.15 12.03 -5.04
C THR A 374 1.33 13.30 -5.87
N PRO A 375 1.34 14.49 -5.25
CA PRO A 375 1.58 15.74 -5.98
C PRO A 375 2.98 15.86 -6.60
N THR A 376 3.96 15.16 -6.05
CA THR A 376 5.37 15.17 -6.46
C THR A 376 5.92 13.76 -6.55
N THR A 377 7.08 13.60 -7.14
CA THR A 377 7.89 12.39 -7.01
C THR A 377 8.51 12.28 -5.62
N SER A 378 9.25 11.22 -5.36
CA SER A 378 9.87 10.93 -4.06
C SER A 378 10.78 12.06 -3.56
N PRO A 379 10.59 12.61 -2.35
CA PRO A 379 11.49 13.59 -1.73
C PRO A 379 12.80 12.94 -1.28
N ARG A 380 13.82 13.74 -1.04
CA ARG A 380 15.06 13.27 -0.41
C ARG A 380 14.82 12.88 1.05
N ILE A 381 15.59 11.93 1.55
CA ILE A 381 15.57 11.55 2.96
C ILE A 381 16.02 12.75 3.80
N GLY A 382 15.21 13.12 4.81
CA GLY A 382 15.46 14.27 5.68
C GLY A 382 14.91 15.60 5.17
N GLU A 383 14.35 15.64 3.96
CA GLU A 383 13.67 16.82 3.43
C GLU A 383 12.29 16.96 4.08
N ASN A 384 12.03 18.11 4.71
CA ASN A 384 10.77 18.39 5.41
C ASN A 384 9.87 19.36 4.65
N THR A 385 10.45 20.12 3.69
CA THR A 385 9.72 21.08 2.86
C THR A 385 10.07 20.89 1.40
N ILE A 386 9.15 21.22 0.51
CA ILE A 386 9.33 21.14 -0.94
C ILE A 386 8.75 22.39 -1.62
N GLN A 387 9.39 22.84 -2.70
CA GLN A 387 8.88 23.93 -3.55
C GLN A 387 7.94 23.35 -4.61
N ILE A 388 6.70 23.84 -4.65
CA ILE A 388 5.70 23.41 -5.63
C ILE A 388 4.75 24.57 -5.94
N ALA A 389 4.45 24.82 -7.21
CA ALA A 389 3.53 25.86 -7.65
C ALA A 389 3.84 27.24 -7.03
N GLY A 390 5.14 27.58 -6.87
CA GLY A 390 5.59 28.86 -6.28
C GLY A 390 5.40 28.96 -4.76
N ARG A 391 5.12 27.86 -4.06
CA ARG A 391 4.92 27.79 -2.61
C ARG A 391 5.89 26.83 -1.94
N THR A 392 6.20 27.09 -0.67
CA THR A 392 6.91 26.14 0.20
C THR A 392 5.87 25.34 0.98
N GLU A 393 5.82 24.03 0.74
CA GLU A 393 4.86 23.11 1.37
C GLU A 393 5.58 22.12 2.28
N ASP A 394 4.89 21.71 3.34
CA ASP A 394 5.33 20.61 4.20
C ASP A 394 5.22 19.28 3.44
N VAL A 395 6.32 18.52 3.37
CA VAL A 395 6.41 17.25 2.62
C VAL A 395 5.34 16.26 3.07
N ARG A 396 5.06 16.17 4.37
CA ARG A 396 4.09 15.23 4.91
C ARG A 396 2.65 15.59 4.53
N LEU A 397 2.29 16.87 4.66
CA LEU A 397 0.94 17.35 4.34
C LEU A 397 0.69 17.26 2.83
N LEU A 398 1.66 17.68 2.03
CA LEU A 398 1.59 17.63 0.57
C LEU A 398 1.47 16.18 0.07
N THR A 399 2.35 15.29 0.49
CA THR A 399 2.36 13.88 0.03
C THR A 399 1.05 13.16 0.32
N THR A 400 0.41 13.44 1.47
CA THR A 400 -0.86 12.79 1.84
C THR A 400 -2.11 13.49 1.29
N ARG A 401 -1.94 14.63 0.61
CA ARG A 401 -3.04 15.48 0.15
C ARG A 401 -4.10 14.71 -0.67
N PHE A 402 -3.67 13.85 -1.58
CA PHE A 402 -4.56 13.13 -2.50
C PHE A 402 -5.11 11.80 -1.95
N MET A 403 -4.69 11.40 -0.76
CA MET A 403 -4.95 10.04 -0.25
C MET A 403 -5.70 10.01 1.07
N ARG A 404 -5.40 10.94 2.00
CA ARG A 404 -5.93 10.90 3.37
C ARG A 404 -7.45 10.92 3.41
N GLY A 405 -8.07 11.77 2.59
CA GLY A 405 -9.52 11.84 2.46
C GLY A 405 -10.15 10.52 1.98
N ILE A 406 -9.47 9.80 1.08
CA ILE A 406 -9.96 8.51 0.55
C ILE A 406 -9.98 7.43 1.65
N ASN A 407 -9.02 7.45 2.59
CA ASN A 407 -9.09 6.60 3.79
C ASN A 407 -10.29 6.93 4.65
N ALA A 408 -10.55 8.22 4.89
CA ALA A 408 -11.71 8.65 5.65
C ALA A 408 -13.03 8.19 5.01
N LEU A 409 -13.12 8.15 3.70
CA LEU A 409 -14.29 7.63 2.98
C LEU A 409 -14.36 6.10 2.98
N GLY A 410 -13.26 5.41 3.21
CA GLY A 410 -13.17 3.95 3.15
C GLY A 410 -13.29 3.39 1.73
N PHE A 411 -13.07 4.19 0.69
CA PHE A 411 -13.15 3.78 -0.70
C PHE A 411 -11.93 2.96 -1.13
N PRO A 412 -12.07 1.98 -2.03
CA PRO A 412 -10.92 1.29 -2.59
C PRO A 412 -10.13 2.23 -3.49
N ALA A 413 -8.80 2.07 -3.50
CA ALA A 413 -7.92 2.83 -4.37
C ALA A 413 -6.69 2.00 -4.77
N LEU A 414 -6.28 2.16 -6.03
CA LEU A 414 -5.14 1.49 -6.63
C LEU A 414 -4.14 2.54 -7.09
N SER A 415 -2.88 2.42 -6.72
CA SER A 415 -1.78 3.19 -7.31
C SER A 415 -1.03 2.30 -8.28
N ILE A 416 -0.85 2.77 -9.51
CA ILE A 416 -0.05 2.10 -10.54
C ILE A 416 1.01 3.05 -11.08
N PRO A 417 2.18 2.58 -11.51
CA PRO A 417 3.18 3.45 -12.14
C PRO A 417 2.67 3.93 -13.51
N CYS A 418 2.92 5.21 -13.83
CA CYS A 418 2.48 5.79 -15.09
C CYS A 418 3.57 6.58 -15.84
N GLY A 419 4.81 6.56 -15.37
CA GLY A 419 5.95 7.19 -16.01
C GLY A 419 7.08 7.48 -15.05
N LEU A 420 8.12 8.11 -15.56
CA LEU A 420 9.26 8.62 -14.80
C LEU A 420 9.37 10.13 -14.98
N SER A 421 9.83 10.83 -13.94
CA SER A 421 10.22 12.24 -14.02
C SER A 421 11.58 12.41 -14.73
N GLY A 422 11.97 13.64 -15.03
CA GLY A 422 13.30 13.96 -15.53
C GLY A 422 14.44 13.51 -14.60
N ALA A 423 14.17 13.42 -13.30
CA ALA A 423 15.08 12.85 -12.30
C ALA A 423 15.07 11.31 -12.25
N GLN A 424 14.41 10.65 -13.20
CA GLN A 424 14.25 9.17 -13.25
C GLN A 424 13.60 8.58 -11.98
N LEU A 425 12.69 9.32 -11.37
CA LEU A 425 11.89 8.85 -10.24
C LEU A 425 10.48 8.51 -10.71
N PRO A 426 9.86 7.44 -10.18
CA PRO A 426 8.53 7.01 -10.58
C PRO A 426 7.44 8.05 -10.31
N VAL A 427 6.44 8.07 -11.19
CA VAL A 427 5.18 8.78 -11.05
C VAL A 427 4.05 7.76 -10.98
N GLY A 428 3.13 7.98 -10.03
CA GLY A 428 1.97 7.10 -9.82
C GLY A 428 0.66 7.73 -10.28
N LEU A 429 -0.17 6.92 -10.96
CA LEU A 429 -1.59 7.17 -11.21
C LEU A 429 -2.41 6.49 -10.13
N GLN A 430 -3.33 7.22 -9.50
CA GLN A 430 -4.28 6.68 -8.53
C GLN A 430 -5.66 6.51 -9.17
N LEU A 431 -6.22 5.31 -9.08
CA LEU A 431 -7.58 4.97 -9.47
C LEU A 431 -8.41 4.76 -8.19
N ILE A 432 -9.57 5.41 -8.10
CA ILE A 432 -10.45 5.36 -6.92
C ILE A 432 -11.84 4.93 -7.38
N ALA A 433 -12.45 3.97 -6.70
CA ALA A 433 -13.80 3.50 -7.05
C ALA A 433 -14.78 3.59 -5.88
N PRO A 434 -16.09 3.41 -6.13
CA PRO A 434 -17.09 3.24 -5.07
C PRO A 434 -16.73 2.08 -4.14
N PRO A 435 -17.27 2.06 -2.91
CA PRO A 435 -17.03 0.96 -1.98
C PRO A 435 -17.36 -0.41 -2.59
N PHE A 436 -16.47 -1.37 -2.41
CA PHE A 436 -16.58 -2.75 -2.89
C PHE A 436 -16.57 -2.91 -4.41
N ARG A 437 -16.02 -1.92 -5.15
CA ARG A 437 -15.79 -1.97 -6.58
C ARG A 437 -14.30 -1.99 -6.91
N GLU A 438 -13.56 -2.82 -6.19
CA GLU A 438 -12.15 -3.12 -6.49
C GLU A 438 -11.98 -3.66 -7.91
N ASP A 439 -12.98 -4.39 -8.41
CA ASP A 439 -13.04 -4.91 -9.78
C ASP A 439 -12.84 -3.83 -10.86
N VAL A 440 -13.44 -2.66 -10.68
CA VAL A 440 -13.35 -1.55 -11.65
C VAL A 440 -11.92 -1.04 -11.78
N ILE A 441 -11.27 -0.74 -10.65
CA ILE A 441 -9.90 -0.18 -10.66
C ILE A 441 -8.85 -1.22 -11.03
N LEU A 442 -9.06 -2.48 -10.70
CA LEU A 442 -8.20 -3.58 -11.13
C LEU A 442 -8.34 -3.84 -12.64
N THR A 443 -9.57 -3.80 -13.18
CA THR A 443 -9.84 -3.90 -14.62
C THR A 443 -9.14 -2.79 -15.39
N LEU A 444 -9.33 -1.53 -14.98
CA LEU A 444 -8.70 -0.40 -15.66
C LEU A 444 -7.16 -0.44 -15.54
N GLY A 445 -6.66 -0.75 -14.34
CA GLY A 445 -5.22 -0.90 -14.11
C GLY A 445 -4.60 -1.98 -14.99
N ALA A 446 -5.23 -3.16 -15.09
CA ALA A 446 -4.75 -4.26 -15.93
C ALA A 446 -4.78 -3.91 -17.41
N ALA A 447 -5.83 -3.23 -17.89
CA ALA A 447 -5.91 -2.77 -19.28
C ALA A 447 -4.79 -1.77 -19.62
N LEU A 448 -4.47 -0.86 -18.70
CA LEU A 448 -3.36 0.08 -18.86
C LEU A 448 -2.00 -0.64 -18.87
N GLU A 449 -1.77 -1.61 -17.98
CA GLU A 449 -0.56 -2.46 -18.02
C GLU A 449 -0.46 -3.24 -19.34
N ASP A 450 -1.52 -3.90 -19.78
CA ASP A 450 -1.55 -4.66 -21.06
C ASP A 450 -1.25 -3.76 -22.26
N SER A 451 -1.57 -2.48 -22.18
CA SER A 451 -1.25 -1.48 -23.21
C SER A 451 0.19 -1.00 -23.19
N GLY A 452 1.00 -1.45 -22.22
CA GLY A 452 2.39 -1.06 -22.06
C GLY A 452 2.61 0.15 -21.14
N LEU A 453 1.63 0.53 -20.30
CA LEU A 453 1.84 1.51 -19.25
C LEU A 453 2.60 0.85 -18.08
N THR A 454 3.91 0.86 -18.18
CA THR A 454 4.82 0.30 -17.16
C THR A 454 6.02 1.23 -16.99
N VAL A 455 6.76 1.04 -15.90
CA VAL A 455 8.11 1.62 -15.73
C VAL A 455 9.14 0.50 -15.80
N PRO A 456 10.37 0.75 -16.24
CA PRO A 456 11.45 -0.23 -16.19
C PRO A 456 11.76 -0.63 -14.75
N ASP A 457 12.52 -1.71 -14.58
CA ASP A 457 13.08 -2.02 -13.26
C ASP A 457 14.02 -0.90 -12.79
N PRO A 458 14.08 -0.63 -11.48
CA PRO A 458 15.02 0.35 -10.95
C PRO A 458 16.47 -0.05 -11.30
N PRO A 459 17.38 0.91 -11.47
CA PRO A 459 18.76 0.61 -11.74
C PRO A 459 19.36 -0.23 -10.60
N PRO A 460 20.21 -1.22 -10.89
CA PRO A 460 20.87 -2.01 -9.87
C PRO A 460 21.83 -1.10 -9.08
N THR A 461 21.39 -0.63 -7.92
CA THR A 461 22.15 0.26 -7.03
C THR A 461 22.81 -0.50 -5.85
N TYR A 462 22.76 -1.84 -5.85
CA TYR A 462 23.21 -2.73 -4.76
C TYR A 462 23.76 -4.07 -5.26
#